data_bc0e07331e4ad505f106973653d03d1c
#
_entry.id   bc0e07331e4ad505f106973653d03d1c
#
_cell.length_a   1.000
_cell.length_b   1.000
_cell.length_c   1.000
_cell.angle_alpha   90.00
_cell.angle_beta   90.00
_cell.angle_gamma   90.00
#
_symmetry.space_group_name_H-M   'P 1'
#
loop_
_entity.id
_entity.type
_entity.pdbx_description
1 polymer ?
#
loop_
_entity_poly.entity_id
_entity_poly.type
_entity_poly.pdbx_seq_one_letter_code
_entity_poly.pdbx_strand_id
1 'polypeptide(L)'
;MDRTILESYQPNKRLIVRNKKKIEEEQFRDITTVQGKVTGSSHEFPYIEQRYTVEMDEPVEAERQRKRIVRWEEEIQKAEKEIEAVEHYISGIPDAVEREIFTYRYIDGMKVTEVADEIGYTHGRISQIITKYLKD
;
A
#
# COMPACT_ATOMS: atom_id res chain seq x y z
N MET A 1 -17.79 13.94 -0.43
CA MET A 1 -16.44 13.38 -0.21
C MET A 1 -15.40 14.25 -0.90
N ASP A 2 -14.23 14.36 -0.31
CA ASP A 2 -13.15 15.13 -0.89
C ASP A 2 -12.55 14.48 -2.11
N ARG A 3 -12.25 15.30 -3.11
CA ARG A 3 -11.56 14.83 -4.31
C ARG A 3 -10.22 14.17 -3.96
N THR A 4 -9.50 14.73 -3.01
CA THR A 4 -8.21 14.22 -2.57
C THR A 4 -8.29 12.77 -2.11
N ILE A 5 -9.33 12.46 -1.34
CA ILE A 5 -9.52 11.09 -0.82
C ILE A 5 -9.85 10.12 -1.95
N LEU A 6 -10.73 10.52 -2.88
CA LEU A 6 -11.06 9.70 -4.05
C LEU A 6 -9.83 9.45 -4.91
N GLU A 7 -9.04 10.49 -5.16
CA GLU A 7 -7.84 10.38 -5.97
C GLU A 7 -6.73 9.57 -5.30
N SER A 8 -6.81 9.39 -3.98
CA SER A 8 -5.83 8.59 -3.23
C SER A 8 -6.01 7.09 -3.39
N TYR A 9 -7.11 6.64 -3.98
CA TYR A 9 -7.42 5.20 -4.06
C TYR A 9 -6.31 4.40 -4.74
N GLN A 10 -5.92 4.76 -5.95
CA GLN A 10 -4.88 4.06 -6.68
C GLN A 10 -3.50 4.19 -6.02
N PRO A 11 -3.09 5.41 -5.62
CA PRO A 11 -1.85 5.54 -4.85
C PRO A 11 -1.81 4.69 -3.58
N ASN A 12 -2.94 4.61 -2.85
CA ASN A 12 -3.02 3.79 -1.64
C ASN A 12 -2.87 2.30 -1.95
N LYS A 13 -3.47 1.84 -3.04
CA LYS A 13 -3.31 0.46 -3.47
C LYS A 13 -1.84 0.13 -3.78
N ARG A 14 -1.17 1.04 -4.48
CA ARG A 14 0.25 0.86 -4.78
C ARG A 14 1.12 0.91 -3.52
N LEU A 15 0.77 1.79 -2.58
CA LEU A 15 1.49 1.91 -1.32
C LEU A 15 1.41 0.62 -0.52
N ILE A 16 0.23 0.02 -0.44
CA ILE A 16 0.03 -1.24 0.29
C ILE A 16 0.90 -2.35 -0.30
N VAL A 17 0.88 -2.50 -1.62
CA VAL A 17 1.70 -3.51 -2.29
C VAL A 17 3.18 -3.27 -2.02
N ARG A 18 3.62 -2.03 -2.16
CA ARG A 18 5.02 -1.66 -1.96
C ARG A 18 5.47 -1.90 -0.53
N ASN A 19 4.65 -1.48 0.44
CA ASN A 19 5.00 -1.65 1.85
C ASN A 19 5.00 -3.12 2.29
N LYS A 20 4.05 -3.91 1.80
CA LYS A 20 4.04 -5.35 2.08
C LYS A 20 5.30 -6.02 1.56
N LYS A 21 5.75 -5.62 0.39
CA LYS A 21 6.99 -6.13 -0.18
C LYS A 21 8.20 -5.73 0.64
N LYS A 22 8.24 -4.48 1.10
CA LYS A 22 9.33 -4.00 1.96
C LYS A 22 9.39 -4.76 3.27
N ILE A 23 8.25 -5.01 3.88
CA ILE A 23 8.18 -5.77 5.13
C ILE A 23 8.70 -7.19 4.91
N GLU A 24 8.26 -7.83 3.85
CA GLU A 24 8.68 -9.19 3.51
C GLU A 24 10.19 -9.25 3.27
N GLU A 25 10.73 -8.32 2.49
CA GLU A 25 12.16 -8.26 2.21
C GLU A 25 12.97 -8.03 3.48
N GLU A 26 12.49 -7.18 4.36
CA GLU A 26 13.18 -6.89 5.62
C GLU A 26 13.23 -8.13 6.51
N GLN A 27 12.11 -8.85 6.61
CA GLN A 27 12.02 -10.08 7.40
C GLN A 27 12.89 -11.18 6.79
N PHE A 28 12.88 -11.31 5.48
CA PHE A 28 13.69 -12.30 4.78
C PHE A 28 15.18 -12.02 4.96
N ARG A 29 15.58 -10.76 4.90
CA ARG A 29 16.98 -10.36 5.08
C ARG A 29 17.48 -10.77 6.45
N ASP A 30 16.66 -10.57 7.49
CA ASP A 30 17.01 -10.94 8.84
C ASP A 30 17.23 -12.44 8.95
N ILE A 31 16.31 -13.25 8.45
CA ILE A 31 16.40 -14.70 8.47
C ILE A 31 17.64 -15.18 7.71
N THR A 32 17.89 -14.64 6.53
CA THR A 32 19.02 -15.01 5.71
C THR A 32 20.34 -14.70 6.40
N THR A 33 20.43 -13.54 7.05
CA THR A 33 21.63 -13.13 7.77
C THR A 33 21.93 -14.07 8.92
N VAL A 34 20.93 -14.43 9.70
CA VAL A 34 21.08 -15.34 10.84
C VAL A 34 21.52 -16.72 10.35
N GLN A 35 20.86 -17.25 9.34
CA GLN A 35 21.19 -18.57 8.80
C GLN A 35 22.60 -18.60 8.21
N GLY A 36 22.99 -17.56 7.52
CA GLY A 36 24.33 -17.46 6.95
C GLY A 36 25.39 -17.48 8.00
N LYS A 37 25.20 -16.79 9.10
CA LYS A 37 26.15 -16.76 10.21
C LYS A 37 26.25 -18.10 10.90
N VAL A 38 25.13 -18.75 11.16
CA VAL A 38 25.10 -20.06 11.77
C VAL A 38 25.81 -21.08 10.89
N THR A 39 25.53 -21.06 9.61
CA THR A 39 26.16 -21.97 8.65
C THR A 39 27.65 -21.77 8.60
N GLY A 40 28.10 -20.52 8.55
CA GLY A 40 29.52 -20.22 8.49
C GLY A 40 30.25 -20.66 9.76
N SER A 41 29.60 -20.56 10.90
CA SER A 41 30.23 -20.91 12.17
C SER A 41 30.28 -22.40 12.44
N SER A 42 29.54 -23.19 11.71
CA SER A 42 29.44 -24.63 11.96
C SER A 42 30.73 -25.38 11.73
N HIS A 43 31.66 -24.83 11.00
CA HIS A 43 32.89 -25.50 10.62
C HIS A 43 34.07 -25.16 11.50
N GLU A 44 34.06 -24.03 12.15
CA GLU A 44 35.22 -23.58 12.94
C GLU A 44 34.76 -22.83 14.18
N PHE A 45 35.54 -22.98 15.24
CA PHE A 45 35.28 -22.32 16.51
C PHE A 45 35.32 -20.80 16.46
N PRO A 46 36.24 -20.17 15.72
CA PRO A 46 36.27 -18.71 15.68
C PRO A 46 34.98 -18.09 15.21
N TYR A 47 34.25 -18.77 14.39
CA TYR A 47 32.97 -18.27 13.90
C TYR A 47 31.91 -18.18 14.98
N ILE A 48 32.01 -19.04 15.98
CA ILE A 48 31.10 -19.00 17.12
C ILE A 48 31.29 -17.71 17.88
N GLU A 49 32.52 -17.30 18.07
CA GLU A 49 32.84 -16.04 18.74
C GLU A 49 32.34 -14.85 17.93
N GLN A 50 32.50 -14.91 16.63
CA GLN A 50 31.98 -13.87 15.74
C GLN A 50 30.47 -13.74 15.84
N ARG A 51 29.80 -14.86 15.99
CA ARG A 51 28.36 -14.84 16.15
C ARG A 51 27.95 -14.12 17.42
N TYR A 52 28.65 -14.32 18.51
CA TYR A 52 28.38 -13.60 19.76
C TYR A 52 28.61 -12.12 19.59
N THR A 53 29.63 -11.73 18.88
CA THR A 53 29.91 -10.32 18.64
C THR A 53 28.76 -9.68 17.87
N VAL A 54 28.23 -10.38 16.88
CA VAL A 54 27.09 -9.90 16.12
C VAL A 54 25.85 -9.79 16.99
N GLU A 55 25.64 -10.74 17.88
CA GLU A 55 24.52 -10.71 18.80
C GLU A 55 24.54 -9.49 19.71
N MET A 56 25.72 -9.01 20.06
CA MET A 56 25.85 -7.81 20.90
C MET A 56 25.36 -6.56 20.18
N ASP A 57 25.52 -6.51 18.85
CA ASP A 57 25.04 -5.40 18.06
C ASP A 57 23.59 -5.59 17.60
N GLU A 58 23.14 -6.82 17.62
CA GLU A 58 21.83 -7.21 17.13
C GLU A 58 20.66 -6.48 17.77
N PRO A 59 20.61 -6.21 19.08
CA PRO A 59 19.46 -5.53 19.68
C PRO A 59 19.16 -4.17 19.05
N VAL A 60 20.18 -3.42 18.69
CA VAL A 60 20.00 -2.09 18.09
C VAL A 60 19.43 -2.24 16.68
N GLU A 61 20.00 -3.14 15.90
CA GLU A 61 19.53 -3.37 14.54
C GLU A 61 18.13 -3.97 14.52
N ALA A 62 17.87 -4.92 15.40
CA ALA A 62 16.56 -5.54 15.50
C ALA A 62 15.49 -4.53 15.89
N GLU A 63 15.83 -3.60 16.76
CA GLU A 63 14.88 -2.56 17.16
C GLU A 63 14.60 -1.59 16.01
N ARG A 64 15.64 -1.19 15.28
CA ARG A 64 15.47 -0.33 14.10
C ARG A 64 14.61 -1.02 13.05
N GLN A 65 14.83 -2.30 12.84
CA GLN A 65 14.07 -3.10 11.91
C GLN A 65 12.60 -3.16 12.32
N ARG A 66 12.33 -3.43 13.59
CA ARG A 66 10.95 -3.46 14.10
C ARG A 66 10.27 -2.11 13.92
N LYS A 67 10.97 -1.01 14.17
CA LYS A 67 10.40 0.33 13.98
C LYS A 67 10.05 0.60 12.53
N ARG A 68 10.91 0.17 11.59
CA ARG A 68 10.60 0.32 10.18
C ARG A 68 9.36 -0.47 9.79
N ILE A 69 9.28 -1.72 10.23
CA ILE A 69 8.16 -2.59 9.93
C ILE A 69 6.86 -2.02 10.51
N VAL A 70 6.89 -1.58 11.76
CA VAL A 70 5.72 -0.98 12.41
C VAL A 70 5.24 0.24 11.65
N ARG A 71 6.16 1.10 11.22
CA ARG A 71 5.81 2.29 10.45
C ARG A 71 5.14 1.92 9.13
N TRP A 72 5.69 0.93 8.43
CA TRP A 72 5.10 0.47 7.17
C TRP A 72 3.73 -0.15 7.38
N GLU A 73 3.56 -0.89 8.46
CA GLU A 73 2.26 -1.48 8.80
C GLU A 73 1.22 -0.40 9.13
N GLU A 74 1.63 0.64 9.85
CA GLU A 74 0.75 1.76 10.15
C GLU A 74 0.31 2.50 8.88
N GLU A 75 1.24 2.68 7.94
CA GLU A 75 0.94 3.28 6.65
C GLU A 75 -0.06 2.41 5.86
N ILE A 76 0.11 1.10 5.91
CA ILE A 76 -0.81 0.17 5.26
C ILE A 76 -2.21 0.29 5.87
N GLN A 77 -2.31 0.32 7.18
CA GLN A 77 -3.60 0.43 7.87
C GLN A 77 -4.32 1.73 7.51
N LYS A 78 -3.59 2.83 7.46
CA LYS A 78 -4.14 4.11 7.07
C LYS A 78 -4.64 4.08 5.63
N ALA A 79 -3.84 3.50 4.73
CA ALA A 79 -4.22 3.38 3.33
C ALA A 79 -5.45 2.50 3.16
N GLU A 80 -5.53 1.40 3.90
CA GLU A 80 -6.69 0.51 3.85
C GLU A 80 -7.97 1.20 4.31
N LYS A 81 -7.88 2.03 5.34
CA LYS A 81 -9.04 2.79 5.82
C LYS A 81 -9.53 3.78 4.78
N GLU A 82 -8.60 4.45 4.09
CA GLU A 82 -8.96 5.38 3.03
C GLU A 82 -9.59 4.66 1.85
N ILE A 83 -9.06 3.48 1.50
CA ILE A 83 -9.61 2.65 0.43
C ILE A 83 -11.04 2.23 0.77
N GLU A 84 -11.27 1.76 2.00
CA GLU A 84 -12.60 1.37 2.44
C GLU A 84 -13.57 2.54 2.41
N ALA A 85 -13.12 3.74 2.80
CA ALA A 85 -13.96 4.92 2.77
C ALA A 85 -14.40 5.26 1.35
N VAL A 86 -13.48 5.15 0.38
CA VAL A 86 -13.81 5.39 -1.03
C VAL A 86 -14.80 4.35 -1.54
N GLU A 87 -14.54 3.08 -1.27
CA GLU A 87 -15.42 2.00 -1.72
C GLU A 87 -16.81 2.12 -1.13
N HIS A 88 -16.88 2.45 0.15
CA HIS A 88 -18.15 2.64 0.84
C HIS A 88 -18.93 3.82 0.25
N TYR A 89 -18.23 4.94 0.02
CA TYR A 89 -18.85 6.12 -0.56
C TYR A 89 -19.44 5.83 -1.93
N ILE A 90 -18.65 5.17 -2.79
CA ILE A 90 -19.09 4.86 -4.15
C ILE A 90 -20.26 3.90 -4.14
N SER A 91 -20.23 2.89 -3.28
CA SER A 91 -21.34 1.93 -3.20
C SER A 91 -22.63 2.57 -2.71
N GLY A 92 -22.53 3.70 -2.03
CA GLY A 92 -23.68 4.46 -1.55
C GLY A 92 -24.28 5.43 -2.56
N ILE A 93 -23.71 5.58 -3.74
CA ILE A 93 -24.25 6.45 -4.78
C ILE A 93 -25.54 5.81 -5.31
N PRO A 94 -26.68 6.52 -5.22
CA PRO A 94 -27.97 5.91 -5.57
C PRO A 94 -28.16 5.61 -7.04
N ASP A 95 -27.64 6.44 -7.92
CA ASP A 95 -27.77 6.23 -9.36
C ASP A 95 -26.76 5.20 -9.84
N ALA A 96 -27.26 4.15 -10.53
CA ALA A 96 -26.42 3.04 -10.97
C ALA A 96 -25.35 3.49 -11.98
N VAL A 97 -25.72 4.37 -12.91
CA VAL A 97 -24.77 4.85 -13.92
C VAL A 97 -23.70 5.74 -13.28
N GLU A 98 -24.11 6.61 -12.38
CA GLU A 98 -23.15 7.48 -11.67
C GLU A 98 -22.21 6.66 -10.80
N ARG A 99 -22.71 5.63 -10.16
CA ARG A 99 -21.89 4.71 -9.38
C ARG A 99 -20.87 3.99 -10.28
N GLU A 100 -21.30 3.58 -11.44
CA GLU A 100 -20.41 2.93 -12.41
C GLU A 100 -19.33 3.88 -12.89
N ILE A 101 -19.67 5.15 -13.14
CA ILE A 101 -18.72 6.18 -13.53
C ILE A 101 -17.65 6.35 -12.46
N PHE A 102 -18.03 6.45 -11.20
CA PHE A 102 -17.08 6.60 -10.12
C PHE A 102 -16.22 5.35 -9.95
N THR A 103 -16.80 4.17 -10.15
CA THR A 103 -16.05 2.92 -10.10
C THR A 103 -14.97 2.89 -11.17
N TYR A 104 -15.32 3.20 -12.41
CA TYR A 104 -14.34 3.23 -13.49
C TYR A 104 -13.25 4.27 -13.26
N ARG A 105 -13.65 5.47 -12.82
CA ARG A 105 -12.72 6.58 -12.70
C ARG A 105 -11.74 6.39 -11.53
N TYR A 106 -12.23 5.98 -10.36
CA TYR A 106 -11.43 5.97 -9.15
C TYR A 106 -10.95 4.58 -8.74
N ILE A 107 -11.80 3.58 -8.85
CA ILE A 107 -11.41 2.22 -8.47
C ILE A 107 -10.57 1.57 -9.57
N ASP A 108 -11.02 1.66 -10.81
CA ASP A 108 -10.31 1.05 -11.94
C ASP A 108 -9.21 1.95 -12.50
N GLY A 109 -9.19 3.22 -12.11
CA GLY A 109 -8.13 4.14 -12.53
C GLY A 109 -8.21 4.61 -13.96
N MET A 110 -9.40 4.54 -14.57
CA MET A 110 -9.58 4.95 -15.96
C MET A 110 -9.55 6.47 -16.10
N LYS A 111 -9.10 6.93 -17.26
CA LYS A 111 -9.15 8.36 -17.60
C LYS A 111 -10.58 8.74 -17.91
N VAL A 112 -10.90 10.04 -17.73
CA VAL A 112 -12.25 10.54 -18.01
C VAL A 112 -12.67 10.22 -19.44
N THR A 113 -11.75 10.31 -20.41
CA THR A 113 -12.05 9.97 -21.81
C THR A 113 -12.40 8.50 -21.96
N GLU A 114 -11.71 7.61 -21.26
CA GLU A 114 -11.98 6.19 -21.29
C GLU A 114 -13.33 5.85 -20.67
N VAL A 115 -13.67 6.53 -19.55
CA VAL A 115 -14.97 6.36 -18.91
C VAL A 115 -16.09 6.83 -19.84
N ALA A 116 -15.88 7.95 -20.51
CA ALA A 116 -16.87 8.47 -21.45
C ALA A 116 -17.14 7.49 -22.58
N ASP A 117 -16.09 6.90 -23.12
CA ASP A 117 -16.22 5.90 -24.19
C ASP A 117 -16.97 4.66 -23.71
N GLU A 118 -16.66 4.19 -22.51
CA GLU A 118 -17.25 2.98 -21.96
C GLU A 118 -18.73 3.17 -21.63
N ILE A 119 -19.09 4.32 -21.05
CA ILE A 119 -20.47 4.62 -20.64
C ILE A 119 -21.32 5.11 -21.83
N GLY A 120 -20.66 5.73 -22.81
CA GLY A 120 -21.35 6.32 -23.93
C GLY A 120 -21.81 7.75 -23.71
N TYR A 121 -21.18 8.44 -22.76
CA TYR A 121 -21.44 9.86 -22.50
C TYR A 121 -20.30 10.70 -23.05
N THR A 122 -20.54 12.02 -23.15
CA THR A 122 -19.49 12.95 -23.54
C THR A 122 -18.53 13.17 -22.37
N HIS A 123 -17.31 13.58 -22.67
CA HIS A 123 -16.32 13.96 -21.67
C HIS A 123 -16.87 15.00 -20.69
N GLY A 124 -17.55 16.02 -21.23
CA GLY A 124 -18.14 17.07 -20.41
C GLY A 124 -19.20 16.56 -19.46
N ARG A 125 -20.02 15.64 -19.93
CA ARG A 125 -21.08 15.04 -19.10
C ARG A 125 -20.48 14.26 -17.93
N ILE A 126 -19.44 13.46 -18.20
CA ILE A 126 -18.75 12.70 -17.15
C ILE A 126 -18.16 13.65 -16.13
N SER A 127 -17.50 14.71 -16.57
CA SER A 127 -16.89 15.70 -15.68
C SER A 127 -17.94 16.38 -14.80
N GLN A 128 -19.10 16.70 -15.36
CA GLN A 128 -20.19 17.31 -14.62
C GLN A 128 -20.72 16.37 -13.52
N ILE A 129 -20.88 15.10 -13.84
CA ILE A 129 -21.37 14.11 -12.89
C ILE A 129 -20.38 13.96 -11.74
N ILE A 130 -19.10 13.87 -12.06
CA ILE A 130 -18.06 13.75 -11.03
C ILE A 130 -18.05 14.98 -10.12
N THR A 131 -18.08 16.18 -10.72
CA THR A 131 -18.03 17.42 -9.98
C THR A 131 -19.24 17.59 -9.05
N LYS A 132 -20.40 17.10 -9.46
CA LYS A 132 -21.62 17.15 -8.67
C LYS A 132 -21.47 16.55 -7.28
N TYR A 133 -20.70 15.49 -7.15
CA TYR A 133 -20.51 14.77 -5.89
C TYR A 133 -19.31 15.25 -5.09
N LEU A 134 -18.41 16.01 -5.71
CA LEU A 134 -17.17 16.40 -5.04
C LEU A 134 -17.32 17.73 -4.31
N LYS A 135 -16.72 17.79 -3.13
CA LYS A 135 -16.57 19.03 -2.38
C LYS A 135 -15.11 19.42 -2.44
N ASP A 136 -14.85 20.59 -2.94
CA ASP A 136 -13.50 21.15 -2.97
C ASP A 136 -13.23 22.02 -1.77
#